data_fdf4a6b08b58742c69dba0d844940206
#
_entry.id   fdf4a6b08b58742c69dba0d844940206
#
_cell.length_a   1.000
_cell.length_b   1.000
_cell.length_c   1.000
_cell.angle_alpha   90.00
_cell.angle_beta   90.00
_cell.angle_gamma   90.00
#
_symmetry.space_group_name_H-M   'P 1'
#
loop_
_entity.id
_entity.type
_entity.pdbx_description
1 polymer ?
#
loop_
_entity_poly.entity_id
_entity_poly.type
_entity_poly.pdbx_seq_one_letter_code
_entity_poly.pdbx_strand_id
1 'polypeptide(L)'
;TINPDGSRNFLHPADVSGRWQVRKNIVWAILIAVYAALPWIQVGGNPAVHIDIPGRAAYTFGQTFTNQDFYLVFFLLSGIGFTLFVLTSLWGRVWCGFACPQTVYLEGVYRTIERLIEGPRSKRIRRNLGPWNFDKAWRKILKHGVFLGLSAALAHSFVAYFIPAQELRTAVFQSPSEHWAAFLWSVFWTGMLYFN
;
A
#
# COMPACT_ATOMS: atom_id res chain seq x y z
N THR A 1 11.47 -18.98 7.53
CA THR A 1 11.98 -20.23 8.16
C THR A 1 12.65 -21.07 7.07
N ILE A 2 13.85 -21.50 7.33
CA ILE A 2 14.65 -22.32 6.44
C ILE A 2 14.64 -23.75 7.04
N ASN A 3 14.41 -24.76 6.21
CA ASN A 3 14.52 -26.16 6.61
C ASN A 3 15.98 -26.54 6.87
N PRO A 4 16.27 -27.63 7.59
CA PRO A 4 17.65 -28.09 7.82
C PRO A 4 18.44 -28.38 6.54
N ASP A 5 17.76 -28.65 5.44
CA ASP A 5 18.32 -28.89 4.09
C ASP A 5 18.62 -27.62 3.30
N GLY A 6 18.43 -26.43 3.89
CA GLY A 6 18.60 -25.13 3.25
C GLY A 6 17.43 -24.68 2.36
N SER A 7 16.41 -25.50 2.19
CA SER A 7 15.22 -25.14 1.42
C SER A 7 14.33 -24.14 2.17
N ARG A 8 13.66 -23.24 1.43
CA ARG A 8 12.76 -22.24 2.00
C ARG A 8 11.41 -22.85 2.36
N ASN A 9 11.04 -22.80 3.63
CA ASN A 9 9.71 -23.20 4.07
C ASN A 9 8.70 -22.07 3.81
N PHE A 10 7.78 -22.27 2.86
CA PHE A 10 6.72 -21.32 2.58
C PHE A 10 5.57 -21.48 3.56
N LEU A 11 5.38 -20.47 4.40
CA LEU A 11 4.23 -20.42 5.30
C LEU A 11 2.97 -20.07 4.51
N HIS A 12 1.99 -20.96 4.57
CA HIS A 12 0.65 -20.70 4.03
C HIS A 12 -0.26 -20.27 5.19
N PRO A 13 -0.60 -18.97 5.30
CA PRO A 13 -1.47 -18.48 6.36
C PRO A 13 -2.85 -19.13 6.29
N ALA A 14 -3.45 -19.34 7.46
CA ALA A 14 -4.80 -19.90 7.56
C ALA A 14 -5.84 -18.95 6.97
N ASP A 15 -6.87 -19.51 6.34
CA ASP A 15 -8.02 -18.73 5.92
C ASP A 15 -8.90 -18.47 7.13
N VAL A 16 -9.00 -17.20 7.55
CA VAL A 16 -9.83 -16.76 8.66
C VAL A 16 -11.16 -16.27 8.10
N SER A 17 -12.27 -16.73 8.67
CA SER A 17 -13.63 -16.28 8.36
C SER A 17 -14.36 -15.91 9.66
N GLY A 18 -15.34 -14.99 9.57
CA GLY A 18 -16.15 -14.58 10.71
C GLY A 18 -16.48 -13.09 10.70
N ARG A 19 -17.36 -12.68 11.64
CA ARG A 19 -17.84 -11.29 11.74
C ARG A 19 -16.71 -10.26 11.92
N TRP A 20 -15.65 -10.63 12.66
CA TRP A 20 -14.49 -9.77 12.86
C TRP A 20 -13.67 -9.57 11.58
N GLN A 21 -13.55 -10.61 10.75
CA GLN A 21 -12.84 -10.50 9.48
C GLN A 21 -13.61 -9.59 8.50
N VAL A 22 -14.94 -9.67 8.49
CA VAL A 22 -15.78 -8.77 7.67
C VAL A 22 -15.58 -7.31 8.12
N ARG A 23 -15.61 -7.04 9.42
CA ARG A 23 -15.35 -5.68 9.96
C ARG A 23 -13.97 -5.17 9.56
N LYS A 24 -12.93 -6.00 9.67
CA LYS A 24 -11.58 -5.65 9.21
C LYS A 24 -11.56 -5.31 7.72
N ASN A 25 -12.16 -6.13 6.90
CA ASN A 25 -12.19 -5.91 5.44
C ASN A 25 -12.88 -4.58 5.08
N ILE A 26 -13.95 -4.23 5.78
CA ILE A 26 -14.64 -2.94 5.58
C ILE A 26 -13.70 -1.78 5.96
N VAL A 27 -13.07 -1.84 7.13
CA VAL A 27 -12.11 -0.80 7.57
C VAL A 27 -10.97 -0.68 6.57
N TRP A 28 -10.39 -1.78 6.11
CA TRP A 28 -9.31 -1.78 5.14
C TRP A 28 -9.73 -1.20 3.78
N ALA A 29 -10.93 -1.55 3.31
CA ALA A 29 -11.46 -0.98 2.07
C ALA A 29 -11.65 0.54 2.17
N ILE A 30 -12.16 1.03 3.30
CA ILE A 30 -12.31 2.47 3.56
C ILE A 30 -10.93 3.16 3.61
N LEU A 31 -9.95 2.60 4.33
CA LEU A 31 -8.61 3.18 4.43
C LEU A 31 -7.90 3.25 3.08
N ILE A 32 -8.02 2.20 2.27
CA ILE A 32 -7.44 2.18 0.92
C ILE A 32 -8.15 3.19 0.00
N ALA A 33 -9.49 3.27 0.09
CA ALA A 33 -10.26 4.23 -0.70
C ALA A 33 -9.90 5.67 -0.33
N VAL A 34 -9.79 6.00 0.96
CA VAL A 34 -9.35 7.31 1.44
C VAL A 34 -7.93 7.60 0.95
N TYR A 35 -7.00 6.67 1.14
CA TYR A 35 -5.63 6.82 0.67
C TYR A 35 -5.53 7.09 -0.83
N ALA A 36 -6.27 6.33 -1.64
CA ALA A 36 -6.25 6.49 -3.09
C ALA A 36 -6.97 7.76 -3.58
N ALA A 37 -8.02 8.23 -2.86
CA ALA A 37 -8.85 9.35 -3.30
C ALA A 37 -8.27 10.72 -2.92
N LEU A 38 -7.61 10.84 -1.76
CA LEU A 38 -7.14 12.12 -1.22
C LEU A 38 -6.30 12.97 -2.19
N PRO A 39 -5.33 12.44 -2.95
CA PRO A 39 -4.54 13.25 -3.88
C PRO A 39 -5.34 13.79 -5.08
N TRP A 40 -6.50 13.16 -5.39
CA TRP A 40 -7.33 13.52 -6.53
C TRP A 40 -8.44 14.50 -6.19
N ILE A 41 -8.78 14.63 -4.89
CA ILE A 41 -9.77 15.58 -4.41
C ILE A 41 -9.14 16.97 -4.37
N GLN A 42 -9.77 17.95 -4.99
CA GLN A 42 -9.32 19.33 -4.97
C GLN A 42 -10.16 20.14 -3.96
N VAL A 43 -9.46 20.87 -3.11
CA VAL A 43 -10.07 21.78 -2.12
C VAL A 43 -9.39 23.15 -2.26
N GLY A 44 -10.18 24.17 -2.60
CA GLY A 44 -9.63 25.54 -2.77
C GLY A 44 -8.64 25.70 -3.92
N GLY A 45 -8.70 24.84 -4.95
CA GLY A 45 -7.82 24.90 -6.11
C GLY A 45 -6.53 24.07 -5.99
N ASN A 46 -6.27 23.50 -4.81
CA ASN A 46 -5.14 22.61 -4.55
C ASN A 46 -5.63 21.19 -4.20
N PRO A 47 -4.80 20.14 -4.39
CA PRO A 47 -5.13 18.81 -3.90
C PRO A 47 -5.42 18.83 -2.38
N ALA A 48 -6.35 17.99 -1.93
CA ALA A 48 -6.74 17.94 -0.51
C ALA A 48 -5.56 17.65 0.41
N VAL A 49 -4.60 16.85 -0.03
CA VAL A 49 -3.32 16.63 0.65
C VAL A 49 -2.21 16.58 -0.41
N HIS A 50 -1.27 17.51 -0.34
CA HIS A 50 -0.12 17.58 -1.24
C HIS A 50 1.09 18.15 -0.52
N ILE A 51 2.25 17.55 -0.73
CA ILE A 51 3.52 17.97 -0.15
C ILE A 51 4.43 18.43 -1.30
N ASP A 52 4.54 19.75 -1.45
CA ASP A 52 5.43 20.36 -2.43
C ASP A 52 6.85 20.49 -1.83
N ILE A 53 7.70 19.53 -2.17
CA ILE A 53 9.09 19.50 -1.68
C ILE A 53 9.91 20.65 -2.27
N PRO A 54 9.87 20.92 -3.59
CA PRO A 54 10.57 22.08 -4.18
C PRO A 54 10.11 23.42 -3.62
N GLY A 55 8.80 23.63 -3.49
CA GLY A 55 8.20 24.84 -2.95
C GLY A 55 8.24 24.93 -1.43
N ARG A 56 8.70 23.87 -0.73
CA ARG A 56 8.74 23.80 0.75
C ARG A 56 7.39 24.13 1.40
N ALA A 57 6.31 23.69 0.79
CA ALA A 57 4.96 23.91 1.23
C ALA A 57 4.19 22.60 1.33
N ALA A 58 3.27 22.53 2.27
CA ALA A 58 2.34 21.41 2.39
C ALA A 58 0.90 21.95 2.35
N TYR A 59 0.10 21.37 1.50
CA TYR A 59 -1.32 21.72 1.36
C TYR A 59 -2.14 20.64 2.04
N THR A 60 -3.02 21.02 2.96
CA THR A 60 -3.89 20.09 3.68
C THR A 60 -5.26 20.72 3.83
N PHE A 61 -6.27 20.17 3.14
CA PHE A 61 -7.66 20.63 3.16
C PHE A 61 -7.84 22.15 2.94
N GLY A 62 -7.07 22.72 1.97
CA GLY A 62 -7.12 24.15 1.64
C GLY A 62 -6.28 25.05 2.54
N GLN A 63 -5.62 24.52 3.56
CA GLN A 63 -4.62 25.23 4.37
C GLN A 63 -3.23 25.02 3.78
N THR A 64 -2.44 26.08 3.73
CA THR A 64 -1.06 26.04 3.26
C THR A 64 -0.12 26.16 4.44
N PHE A 65 0.67 25.13 4.68
CA PHE A 65 1.73 25.11 5.68
C PHE A 65 3.06 25.42 4.99
N THR A 66 3.77 26.40 5.52
CA THR A 66 5.08 26.83 5.01
C THR A 66 6.20 26.36 5.93
N ASN A 67 7.43 26.62 5.53
CA ASN A 67 8.61 26.26 6.33
C ASN A 67 8.60 26.85 7.75
N GLN A 68 7.90 27.95 7.97
CA GLN A 68 7.76 28.57 9.30
C GLN A 68 6.85 27.75 10.24
N ASP A 69 5.92 26.95 9.67
CA ASP A 69 4.97 26.15 10.43
C ASP A 69 5.49 24.74 10.74
N PHE A 70 6.76 24.45 10.39
CA PHE A 70 7.34 23.10 10.53
C PHE A 70 7.36 22.60 11.98
N TYR A 71 7.42 23.50 12.97
CA TYR A 71 7.30 23.14 14.38
C TYR A 71 5.93 22.50 14.71
N LEU A 72 4.84 22.91 14.03
CA LEU A 72 3.51 22.31 14.22
C LEU A 72 3.50 20.86 13.73
N VAL A 73 4.17 20.59 12.59
CA VAL A 73 4.32 19.22 12.07
C VAL A 73 5.09 18.35 13.04
N PHE A 74 6.13 18.87 13.68
CA PHE A 74 6.88 18.14 14.72
C PHE A 74 5.98 17.76 15.91
N PHE A 75 5.20 18.69 16.44
CA PHE A 75 4.27 18.40 17.53
C PHE A 75 3.16 17.42 17.12
N LEU A 76 2.64 17.55 15.89
CA LEU A 76 1.65 16.63 15.37
C LEU A 76 2.19 15.21 15.26
N LEU A 77 3.36 15.01 14.65
CA LEU A 77 3.99 13.71 14.51
C LEU A 77 4.36 13.09 15.87
N SER A 78 4.90 13.90 16.78
CA SER A 78 5.20 13.46 18.14
C SER A 78 3.93 13.05 18.88
N GLY A 79 2.86 13.83 18.76
CA GLY A 79 1.56 13.53 19.35
C GLY A 79 0.96 12.23 18.81
N ILE A 80 1.03 12.00 17.50
CA ILE A 80 0.61 10.73 16.87
C ILE A 80 1.46 9.58 17.41
N GLY A 81 2.79 9.74 17.47
CA GLY A 81 3.71 8.71 17.99
C GLY A 81 3.40 8.33 19.43
N PHE A 82 3.22 9.30 20.31
CA PHE A 82 2.83 9.05 21.72
C PHE A 82 1.45 8.40 21.82
N THR A 83 0.48 8.86 21.04
CA THR A 83 -0.86 8.27 21.01
C THR A 83 -0.81 6.81 20.58
N LEU A 84 -0.05 6.47 19.54
CA LEU A 84 0.14 5.09 19.09
C LEU A 84 0.85 4.24 20.17
N PHE A 85 1.83 4.81 20.84
CA PHE A 85 2.51 4.13 21.95
C PHE A 85 1.54 3.81 23.09
N VAL A 86 0.73 4.78 23.52
CA VAL A 86 -0.29 4.58 24.57
C VAL A 86 -1.34 3.56 24.13
N LEU A 87 -1.85 3.67 22.89
CA LEU A 87 -2.84 2.72 22.35
C LEU A 87 -2.29 1.29 22.32
N THR A 88 -1.03 1.11 21.90
CA THR A 88 -0.41 -0.21 21.86
C THR A 88 -0.13 -0.76 23.25
N SER A 89 0.17 0.08 24.22
CA SER A 89 0.38 -0.31 25.61
C SER A 89 -0.91 -0.76 26.30
N LEU A 90 -2.04 -0.09 26.00
CA LEU A 90 -3.33 -0.37 26.64
C LEU A 90 -4.09 -1.52 25.94
N TRP A 91 -4.11 -1.53 24.63
CA TRP A 91 -4.93 -2.47 23.82
C TRP A 91 -4.12 -3.45 23.00
N GLY A 92 -2.80 -3.47 23.18
CA GLY A 92 -1.93 -4.39 22.47
C GLY A 92 -1.88 -4.09 20.97
N ARG A 93 -1.95 -5.15 20.14
CA ARG A 93 -1.77 -5.05 18.68
C ARG A 93 -3.03 -4.63 17.91
N VAL A 94 -3.95 -3.87 18.51
CA VAL A 94 -5.18 -3.45 17.82
C VAL A 94 -4.86 -2.56 16.63
N TRP A 95 -4.00 -1.56 16.79
CA TRP A 95 -3.54 -0.70 15.70
C TRP A 95 -2.90 -1.51 14.56
N CYS A 96 -1.96 -2.40 14.89
CA CYS A 96 -1.28 -3.25 13.90
C CYS A 96 -2.24 -4.19 13.17
N GLY A 97 -3.33 -4.59 13.80
CA GLY A 97 -4.32 -5.49 13.21
C GLY A 97 -5.38 -4.82 12.34
N PHE A 98 -5.68 -3.54 12.55
CA PHE A 98 -6.78 -2.83 11.88
C PHE A 98 -6.34 -1.69 10.97
N ALA A 99 -5.36 -0.89 11.37
CA ALA A 99 -5.04 0.38 10.70
C ALA A 99 -3.60 0.50 10.20
N CYS A 100 -2.70 -0.42 10.58
CA CYS A 100 -1.33 -0.38 10.10
C CYS A 100 -1.29 -0.55 8.57
N PRO A 101 -0.69 0.39 7.83
CA PRO A 101 -0.65 0.34 6.36
C PRO A 101 -0.11 -0.98 5.82
N GLN A 102 0.95 -1.51 6.41
CA GLN A 102 1.52 -2.80 6.00
C GLN A 102 0.50 -3.94 6.09
N THR A 103 -0.27 -4.01 7.19
CA THR A 103 -1.30 -5.05 7.35
C THR A 103 -2.46 -4.83 6.39
N VAL A 104 -2.87 -3.58 6.20
CA VAL A 104 -3.96 -3.22 5.29
C VAL A 104 -3.64 -3.64 3.86
N TYR A 105 -2.45 -3.34 3.36
CA TYR A 105 -2.04 -3.73 2.01
C TYR A 105 -1.79 -5.23 1.90
N LEU A 106 -1.01 -5.81 2.81
CA LEU A 106 -0.62 -7.22 2.73
C LEU A 106 -1.83 -8.17 2.88
N GLU A 107 -2.63 -7.97 3.93
CA GLU A 107 -3.78 -8.83 4.22
C GLU A 107 -5.03 -8.44 3.44
N GLY A 108 -5.30 -7.13 3.32
CA GLY A 108 -6.51 -6.63 2.70
C GLY A 108 -6.47 -6.72 1.18
N VAL A 109 -5.32 -6.47 0.56
CA VAL A 109 -5.19 -6.46 -0.91
C VAL A 109 -4.52 -7.73 -1.41
N TYR A 110 -3.23 -7.91 -1.15
CA TYR A 110 -2.43 -8.98 -1.77
C TYR A 110 -2.94 -10.38 -1.42
N ARG A 111 -3.23 -10.65 -0.16
CA ARG A 111 -3.76 -11.98 0.25
C ARG A 111 -5.18 -12.24 -0.23
N THR A 112 -6.00 -11.21 -0.30
CA THR A 112 -7.36 -11.36 -0.84
C THR A 112 -7.31 -11.77 -2.32
N ILE A 113 -6.44 -11.14 -3.10
CA ILE A 113 -6.25 -11.47 -4.51
C ILE A 113 -5.60 -12.85 -4.67
N GLU A 114 -4.61 -13.17 -3.84
CA GLU A 114 -4.02 -14.50 -3.84
C GLU A 114 -5.07 -15.61 -3.61
N ARG A 115 -6.02 -15.39 -2.68
CA ARG A 115 -7.12 -16.32 -2.44
C ARG A 115 -8.08 -16.41 -3.62
N LEU A 116 -8.33 -15.30 -4.31
CA LEU A 116 -9.19 -15.29 -5.49
C LEU A 116 -8.57 -16.06 -6.67
N ILE A 117 -7.26 -15.91 -6.90
CA ILE A 117 -6.56 -16.52 -8.04
C ILE A 117 -6.19 -17.97 -7.75
N GLU A 118 -5.59 -18.24 -6.59
CA GLU A 118 -5.05 -19.55 -6.24
C GLU A 118 -6.02 -20.42 -5.42
N GLY A 119 -7.07 -19.81 -4.87
CA GLY A 119 -8.07 -20.50 -4.05
C GLY A 119 -7.66 -20.65 -2.57
N PRO A 120 -8.43 -21.44 -1.79
CA PRO A 120 -8.21 -21.62 -0.36
C PRO A 120 -6.87 -22.31 -0.06
N ARG A 121 -6.40 -22.16 1.19
CA ARG A 121 -5.10 -22.67 1.68
C ARG A 121 -4.82 -24.12 1.29
N SER A 122 -5.79 -25.01 1.45
CA SER A 122 -5.63 -26.43 1.15
C SER A 122 -5.30 -26.69 -0.34
N LYS A 123 -5.96 -25.97 -1.24
CA LYS A 123 -5.67 -26.05 -2.68
C LYS A 123 -4.30 -25.48 -3.03
N ARG A 124 -3.89 -24.40 -2.36
CA ARG A 124 -2.56 -23.77 -2.56
C ARG A 124 -1.42 -24.72 -2.14
N ILE A 125 -1.54 -25.35 -0.96
CA ILE A 125 -0.55 -26.32 -0.47
C ILE A 125 -0.43 -27.48 -1.45
N ARG A 126 -1.56 -28.10 -1.82
CA ARG A 126 -1.57 -29.23 -2.76
C ARG A 126 -0.96 -28.88 -4.13
N ARG A 127 -1.24 -27.67 -4.64
CA ARG A 127 -0.69 -27.20 -5.92
C ARG A 127 0.81 -26.92 -5.82
N ASN A 128 1.30 -26.38 -4.71
CA ASN A 128 2.73 -26.11 -4.54
C ASN A 128 3.56 -27.40 -4.46
N LEU A 129 3.04 -28.43 -3.81
CA LEU A 129 3.69 -29.74 -3.72
C LEU A 129 3.58 -30.56 -5.03
N GLY A 130 2.61 -30.26 -5.88
CA GLY A 130 2.39 -30.98 -7.13
C GLY A 130 3.38 -30.59 -8.24
N PRO A 131 3.47 -31.42 -9.32
CA PRO A 131 4.33 -31.16 -10.46
C PRO A 131 3.96 -29.84 -11.17
N TRP A 132 4.86 -29.35 -12.00
CA TRP A 132 4.62 -28.18 -12.82
C TRP A 132 3.63 -28.52 -13.94
N ASN A 133 2.44 -27.90 -13.89
CA ASN A 133 1.39 -28.00 -14.89
C ASN A 133 1.06 -26.62 -15.45
N PHE A 134 0.46 -26.56 -16.66
CA PHE A 134 0.03 -25.33 -17.30
C PHE A 134 -0.88 -24.47 -16.39
N ASP A 135 -1.83 -25.06 -15.65
CA ASP A 135 -2.70 -24.37 -14.70
C ASP A 135 -1.88 -23.71 -13.57
N LYS A 136 -0.85 -24.37 -13.08
CA LYS A 136 0.06 -23.84 -12.06
C LYS A 136 0.85 -22.64 -12.59
N ALA A 137 1.40 -22.73 -13.80
CA ALA A 137 2.15 -21.67 -14.43
C ALA A 137 1.27 -20.45 -14.72
N TRP A 138 0.10 -20.65 -15.33
CA TRP A 138 -0.85 -19.59 -15.65
C TRP A 138 -1.30 -18.79 -14.43
N ARG A 139 -1.71 -19.47 -13.35
CA ARG A 139 -2.13 -18.80 -12.10
C ARG A 139 -1.00 -18.02 -11.44
N LYS A 140 0.24 -18.53 -11.50
CA LYS A 140 1.41 -17.78 -10.99
C LYS A 140 1.67 -16.54 -11.81
N ILE A 141 1.65 -16.62 -13.14
CA ILE A 141 1.83 -15.47 -14.03
C ILE A 141 0.73 -14.45 -13.77
N LEU A 142 -0.53 -14.89 -13.72
CA LEU A 142 -1.66 -14.01 -13.44
C LEU A 142 -1.52 -13.33 -12.07
N LYS A 143 -1.14 -14.08 -11.02
CA LYS A 143 -0.92 -13.53 -9.68
C LYS A 143 0.16 -12.45 -9.69
N HIS A 144 1.32 -12.72 -10.26
CA HIS A 144 2.41 -11.75 -10.33
C HIS A 144 2.06 -10.53 -11.19
N GLY A 145 1.35 -10.72 -12.30
CA GLY A 145 0.85 -9.63 -13.13
C GLY A 145 -0.12 -8.71 -12.38
N VAL A 146 -1.09 -9.29 -11.66
CA VAL A 146 -2.03 -8.52 -10.84
C VAL A 146 -1.32 -7.84 -9.67
N PHE A 147 -0.37 -8.51 -9.01
CA PHE A 147 0.42 -7.93 -7.93
C PHE A 147 1.25 -6.74 -8.41
N LEU A 148 1.89 -6.86 -9.57
CA LEU A 148 2.66 -5.77 -10.17
C LEU A 148 1.76 -4.58 -10.51
N GLY A 149 0.61 -4.83 -11.15
CA GLY A 149 -0.35 -3.78 -11.48
C GLY A 149 -0.89 -3.04 -10.26
N LEU A 150 -1.20 -3.78 -9.18
CA LEU A 150 -1.63 -3.18 -7.92
C LEU A 150 -0.52 -2.41 -7.21
N SER A 151 0.69 -2.97 -7.17
CA SER A 151 1.85 -2.27 -6.63
C SER A 151 2.11 -0.97 -7.38
N ALA A 152 1.98 -0.98 -8.70
CA ALA A 152 2.10 0.21 -9.52
C ALA A 152 0.99 1.24 -9.22
N ALA A 153 -0.27 0.81 -9.10
CA ALA A 153 -1.39 1.69 -8.77
C ALA A 153 -1.22 2.34 -7.38
N LEU A 154 -0.82 1.56 -6.38
CA LEU A 154 -0.55 2.06 -5.03
C LEU A 154 0.65 2.99 -4.99
N ALA A 155 1.72 2.67 -5.72
CA ALA A 155 2.91 3.51 -5.85
C ALA A 155 2.58 4.85 -6.52
N HIS A 156 1.79 4.85 -7.60
CA HIS A 156 1.36 6.08 -8.27
C HIS A 156 0.47 6.93 -7.35
N SER A 157 -0.43 6.31 -6.58
CA SER A 157 -1.21 7.02 -5.57
C SER A 157 -0.31 7.64 -4.50
N PHE A 158 0.78 6.98 -4.11
CA PHE A 158 1.77 7.53 -3.17
C PHE A 158 2.52 8.72 -3.77
N VAL A 159 3.01 8.58 -5.00
CA VAL A 159 3.74 9.66 -5.70
C VAL A 159 2.86 10.87 -5.94
N ALA A 160 1.54 10.68 -6.12
CA ALA A 160 0.57 11.75 -6.28
C ALA A 160 0.41 12.67 -5.05
N TYR A 161 0.89 12.26 -3.88
CA TYR A 161 0.99 13.16 -2.71
C TYR A 161 2.14 14.17 -2.79
N PHE A 162 3.14 13.90 -3.64
CA PHE A 162 4.35 14.73 -3.80
C PHE A 162 4.41 15.45 -5.15
N ILE A 163 3.79 14.88 -6.17
CA ILE A 163 3.71 15.46 -7.51
C ILE A 163 2.23 15.70 -7.82
N PRO A 164 1.83 16.87 -8.30
CA PRO A 164 0.43 17.14 -8.63
C PRO A 164 -0.15 16.05 -9.51
N ALA A 165 -1.33 15.55 -9.15
CA ALA A 165 -1.95 14.40 -9.83
C ALA A 165 -2.17 14.62 -11.35
N GLN A 166 -2.37 15.89 -11.75
CA GLN A 166 -2.49 16.25 -13.17
C GLN A 166 -1.15 16.08 -13.90
N GLU A 167 -0.06 16.53 -13.31
CA GLU A 167 1.28 16.38 -13.86
C GLU A 167 1.70 14.90 -13.91
N LEU A 168 1.39 14.14 -12.86
CA LEU A 168 1.64 12.71 -12.83
C LEU A 168 0.87 11.95 -13.92
N ARG A 169 -0.38 12.36 -14.21
CA ARG A 169 -1.14 11.77 -15.34
C ARG A 169 -0.46 12.01 -16.67
N THR A 170 0.01 13.23 -16.93
CA THR A 170 0.73 13.53 -18.19
C THR A 170 2.04 12.77 -18.26
N ALA A 171 2.77 12.66 -17.16
CA ALA A 171 4.02 11.92 -17.08
C ALA A 171 3.88 10.41 -17.38
N VAL A 172 2.75 9.79 -17.06
CA VAL A 172 2.49 8.38 -17.37
C VAL A 172 2.33 8.14 -18.87
N PHE A 173 1.79 9.12 -19.63
CA PHE A 173 1.54 9.00 -21.07
C PHE A 173 2.65 9.63 -21.95
N GLN A 174 3.59 10.35 -21.35
CA GLN A 174 4.74 10.96 -22.01
C GLN A 174 5.99 10.09 -21.90
N SER A 175 7.04 10.46 -22.63
CA SER A 175 8.28 9.70 -22.55
C SER A 175 8.96 9.86 -21.19
N PRO A 176 9.55 8.78 -20.63
CA PRO A 176 10.23 8.81 -19.33
C PRO A 176 11.36 9.85 -19.24
N SER A 177 11.91 10.28 -20.38
CA SER A 177 12.99 11.27 -20.45
C SER A 177 12.55 12.68 -20.03
N GLU A 178 11.28 13.03 -20.18
CA GLU A 178 10.76 14.35 -19.83
C GLU A 178 10.44 14.48 -18.34
N HIS A 179 10.03 13.37 -17.71
CA HIS A 179 9.63 13.32 -16.30
C HIS A 179 10.42 12.24 -15.52
N TRP A 180 11.75 12.28 -15.66
CA TRP A 180 12.65 11.26 -15.11
C TRP A 180 12.50 11.03 -13.60
N ALA A 181 12.32 12.09 -12.82
CA ALA A 181 12.15 11.98 -11.38
C ALA A 181 10.85 11.24 -11.00
N ALA A 182 9.71 11.59 -11.62
CA ALA A 182 8.43 10.92 -11.40
C ALA A 182 8.49 9.44 -11.78
N PHE A 183 9.15 9.13 -12.90
CA PHE A 183 9.36 7.77 -13.35
C PHE A 183 10.18 6.95 -12.37
N LEU A 184 11.35 7.45 -11.94
CA LEU A 184 12.21 6.76 -10.97
C LEU A 184 11.50 6.50 -9.64
N TRP A 185 10.83 7.50 -9.09
CA TRP A 185 10.07 7.33 -7.84
C TRP A 185 8.95 6.31 -7.98
N SER A 186 8.22 6.34 -9.09
CA SER A 186 7.16 5.37 -9.35
C SER A 186 7.70 3.94 -9.47
N VAL A 187 8.81 3.74 -10.19
CA VAL A 187 9.46 2.43 -10.32
C VAL A 187 10.01 1.94 -8.99
N PHE A 188 10.68 2.81 -8.24
CA PHE A 188 11.23 2.49 -6.92
C PHE A 188 10.14 2.02 -5.95
N TRP A 189 9.06 2.78 -5.80
CA TRP A 189 7.97 2.43 -4.90
C TRP A 189 7.18 1.21 -5.38
N THR A 190 6.99 1.06 -6.69
CA THR A 190 6.38 -0.16 -7.26
C THR A 190 7.20 -1.38 -6.93
N GLY A 191 8.51 -1.33 -7.11
CA GLY A 191 9.43 -2.42 -6.75
C GLY A 191 9.38 -2.72 -5.26
N MET A 192 9.46 -1.70 -4.40
CA MET A 192 9.40 -1.86 -2.95
C MET A 192 8.09 -2.53 -2.50
N LEU A 193 6.94 -2.10 -3.02
CA LEU A 193 5.64 -2.69 -2.69
C LEU A 193 5.47 -4.10 -3.24
N TYR A 194 6.03 -4.39 -4.41
CA TYR A 194 5.96 -5.70 -5.02
C TYR A 194 6.82 -6.76 -4.29
N PHE A 195 7.99 -6.37 -3.78
CA PHE A 195 8.92 -7.28 -3.08
C PHE A 195 8.63 -7.42 -1.57
N ASN A 196 7.79 -6.57 -0.97
CA ASN A 196 7.37 -6.68 0.42
C ASN A 196 6.36 -7.83 0.59
#